data_698edb5f84ad38a7a87ddaf8cf4532e0
#
_entry.id   698edb5f84ad38a7a87ddaf8cf4532e0
#
_cell.length_a   1.000
_cell.length_b   1.000
_cell.length_c   1.000
_cell.angle_alpha   90.00
_cell.angle_beta   90.00
_cell.angle_gamma   90.00
#
_symmetry.space_group_name_H-M   'P 1'
#
loop_
_entity.id
_entity.type
_entity.pdbx_description
1 polymer ?
#
loop_
_entity_poly.entity_id
_entity_poly.type
_entity_poly.pdbx_seq_one_letter_code
_entity_poly.pdbx_strand_id
1 'polypeptide(L)' 'MSNRLPVASAKKLEKLLLQLGFEVKRQKGSHVFYRHPDGRYTTLPHHAGRDLSRPLIRQILREIEVTPEEYVDHLKAL' A
#
# COMPACT_ATOMS: atom_id res chain seq x y z
N MET A 1 -10.96 13.70 -18.25
CA MET A 1 -10.46 13.82 -16.90
C MET A 1 -9.74 12.55 -16.48
N SER A 2 -8.56 12.69 -15.96
CA SER A 2 -7.76 11.52 -15.60
C SER A 2 -8.15 11.00 -14.22
N ASN A 3 -8.50 9.71 -14.16
CA ASN A 3 -8.77 9.02 -12.90
C ASN A 3 -7.63 8.08 -12.54
N ARG A 4 -6.43 8.41 -12.99
CA ARG A 4 -5.29 7.56 -12.73
C ARG A 4 -4.86 7.65 -11.28
N LEU A 5 -4.64 6.48 -10.66
CA LEU A 5 -4.06 6.42 -9.34
C LEU A 5 -2.63 6.94 -9.38
N PRO A 6 -2.23 7.79 -8.43
CA PRO A 6 -0.82 8.16 -8.31
C PRO A 6 0.00 6.90 -8.01
N VAL A 7 1.15 6.77 -8.64
CA VAL A 7 2.06 5.68 -8.32
C VAL A 7 2.88 6.07 -7.08
N ALA A 8 3.36 5.07 -6.37
CA ALA A 8 4.17 5.26 -5.18
C ALA A 8 5.04 4.04 -4.98
N SER A 9 6.15 4.23 -4.28
CA SER A 9 7.04 3.14 -3.93
C SER A 9 6.43 2.27 -2.84
N ALA A 10 6.93 1.05 -2.71
CA ALA A 10 6.52 0.17 -1.61
C ALA A 10 6.79 0.82 -0.26
N LYS A 11 7.92 1.52 -0.13
CA LYS A 11 8.28 2.19 1.11
C LYS A 11 7.25 3.25 1.49
N LYS A 12 6.74 3.99 0.50
CA LYS A 12 5.73 5.01 0.74
C LYS A 12 4.39 4.37 1.13
N LEU A 13 4.01 3.30 0.44
CA LEU A 13 2.80 2.56 0.79
C LEU A 13 2.92 1.92 2.17
N GLU A 14 4.11 1.48 2.55
CA GLU A 14 4.33 0.96 3.89
C GLU A 14 4.01 2.01 4.95
N LYS A 15 4.49 3.24 4.76
CA LYS A 15 4.17 4.33 5.68
C LYS A 15 2.66 4.52 5.84
N LEU A 16 1.96 4.47 4.71
CA LEU A 16 0.51 4.58 4.71
C LEU A 16 -0.13 3.44 5.48
N LEU A 17 0.31 2.20 5.23
CA LEU A 17 -0.22 1.03 5.92
C LEU A 17 0.00 1.13 7.44
N LEU A 18 1.20 1.52 7.85
CA LEU A 18 1.52 1.65 9.27
C LEU A 18 0.65 2.73 9.93
N GLN A 19 0.40 3.84 9.24
CA GLN A 19 -0.49 4.88 9.77
C GLN A 19 -1.92 4.39 9.91
N LEU A 20 -2.36 3.47 9.05
CA LEU A 20 -3.69 2.89 9.12
C LEU A 20 -3.81 1.80 10.19
N GLY A 21 -2.71 1.45 10.83
CA GLY A 21 -2.73 0.44 11.89
C GLY A 21 -2.33 -0.95 11.43
N PHE A 22 -1.87 -1.11 10.20
CA PHE A 22 -1.31 -2.38 9.76
C PHE A 22 0.05 -2.59 10.41
N GLU A 23 0.41 -3.85 10.60
CA GLU A 23 1.67 -4.26 11.19
C GLU A 23 2.42 -5.18 10.24
N VAL A 24 3.73 -5.04 10.23
CA VAL A 24 4.59 -5.98 9.49
C VAL A 24 4.55 -7.31 10.23
N LYS A 25 4.18 -8.39 9.51
CA LYS A 25 4.11 -9.73 10.11
C LYS A 25 5.29 -10.60 9.74
N ARG A 26 5.76 -10.49 8.52
CA ARG A 26 6.95 -11.24 8.11
C ARG A 26 7.45 -10.68 6.79
N GLN A 27 8.67 -11.08 6.44
CA GLN A 27 9.29 -10.73 5.16
C GLN A 27 9.88 -11.99 4.55
N LYS A 28 9.65 -12.16 3.26
CA LYS A 28 10.25 -13.25 2.50
C LYS A 28 10.84 -12.66 1.23
N GLY A 29 12.17 -12.60 1.17
CA GLY A 29 12.85 -11.89 0.09
C GLY A 29 12.43 -10.43 0.07
N SER A 30 11.99 -9.95 -1.08
CA SER A 30 11.51 -8.57 -1.22
C SER A 30 10.04 -8.40 -0.84
N HIS A 31 9.32 -9.49 -0.53
CA HIS A 31 7.90 -9.42 -0.19
C HIS A 31 7.72 -9.26 1.30
N VAL A 32 7.06 -8.17 1.69
CA VAL A 32 6.75 -7.90 3.10
C VAL A 32 5.26 -8.05 3.29
N PHE A 33 4.86 -8.79 4.32
CA PHE A 33 3.47 -9.12 4.62
C PHE A 33 2.98 -8.26 5.77
N TYR A 34 1.81 -7.64 5.59
CA TYR A 34 1.21 -6.73 6.56
C TYR A 34 -0.18 -7.22 6.94
N ARG A 35 -0.54 -7.03 8.20
CA ARG A 35 -1.86 -7.40 8.68
C ARG A 35 -2.38 -6.35 9.63
N HIS A 36 -3.68 -6.08 9.52
CA HIS A 36 -4.39 -5.21 10.44
C HIS A 36 -5.07 -6.06 11.53
N PRO A 37 -5.19 -5.55 12.77
CA PRO A 37 -5.89 -6.30 13.83
C PRO A 37 -7.32 -6.71 13.46
N ASP A 38 -7.97 -5.99 12.54
CA ASP A 38 -9.33 -6.34 12.09
C ASP A 38 -9.35 -7.49 11.09
N GLY A 39 -8.19 -8.03 10.69
CA GLY A 39 -8.09 -9.18 9.81
C GLY A 39 -7.71 -8.87 8.37
N ARG A 40 -7.74 -7.61 7.96
CA ARG A 40 -7.28 -7.25 6.62
C ARG A 40 -5.78 -7.51 6.50
N TYR A 41 -5.33 -7.91 5.32
CA TYR A 41 -3.91 -8.13 5.09
C TYR A 41 -3.54 -7.82 3.65
N THR A 42 -2.29 -7.52 3.42
CA THR A 42 -1.77 -7.27 2.08
C THR A 42 -0.27 -7.55 2.04
N THR A 43 0.30 -7.57 0.86
CA THR A 43 1.71 -7.81 0.63
C THR A 43 2.26 -6.70 -0.26
N LEU A 44 3.44 -6.19 0.09
CA LEU A 44 4.14 -5.22 -0.75
C LEU A 44 5.45 -5.80 -1.22
N PRO A 45 5.71 -5.80 -2.55
CA PRO A 45 7.04 -6.13 -3.06
C PRO A 45 7.93 -4.89 -2.95
N HIS A 46 9.00 -4.98 -2.16
CA HIS A 46 9.92 -3.86 -1.95
C HIS A 46 11.08 -3.95 -2.94
N HIS A 47 11.08 -3.04 -3.90
CA HIS A 47 12.17 -2.90 -4.87
C HIS A 47 12.64 -1.46 -4.84
N ALA A 48 13.85 -1.24 -4.33
CA ALA A 48 14.39 0.10 -4.16
C ALA A 48 14.40 0.85 -5.48
N GLY A 49 13.99 2.11 -5.44
CA GLY A 49 14.01 2.98 -6.60
C GLY A 49 12.90 2.75 -7.61
N ARG A 50 11.92 1.91 -7.28
CA ARG A 50 10.80 1.60 -8.19
C ARG A 50 9.47 1.91 -7.55
N ASP A 51 8.55 2.43 -8.37
CA ASP A 51 7.16 2.57 -7.95
C ASP A 51 6.41 1.29 -8.25
N LEU A 52 5.38 1.03 -7.45
CA LEU A 52 4.47 -0.07 -7.72
C LEU A 52 3.58 0.30 -8.91
N SER A 53 3.22 -0.71 -9.71
CA SER A 53 2.35 -0.48 -10.86
C SER A 53 0.93 -0.13 -10.39
N ARG A 54 0.19 0.61 -11.22
CA ARG A 54 -1.19 0.97 -10.89
C ARG A 54 -2.09 -0.24 -10.68
N PRO A 55 -2.03 -1.28 -11.52
CA PRO A 55 -2.84 -2.48 -11.25
C PRO A 55 -2.55 -3.11 -9.89
N LEU A 56 -1.28 -3.15 -9.48
CA LEU A 56 -0.92 -3.69 -8.19
C LEU A 56 -1.43 -2.79 -7.06
N ILE A 57 -1.30 -1.47 -7.21
CA ILE A 57 -1.84 -0.54 -6.22
C ILE A 57 -3.35 -0.72 -6.08
N ARG A 58 -4.08 -0.88 -7.20
CA ARG A 58 -5.51 -1.14 -7.14
C ARG A 58 -5.83 -2.39 -6.36
N GLN A 59 -5.06 -3.46 -6.57
CA GLN A 59 -5.25 -4.70 -5.83
C GLN A 59 -5.01 -4.50 -4.34
N ILE A 60 -3.94 -3.81 -3.99
CA ILE A 60 -3.61 -3.51 -2.60
C ILE A 60 -4.74 -2.72 -1.95
N LEU A 61 -5.23 -1.69 -2.62
CA LEU A 61 -6.32 -0.86 -2.08
C LEU A 61 -7.57 -1.68 -1.82
N ARG A 62 -7.89 -2.63 -2.70
CA ARG A 62 -9.02 -3.54 -2.47
C ARG A 62 -8.80 -4.40 -1.22
N GLU A 63 -7.59 -4.92 -1.06
CA GLU A 63 -7.26 -5.78 0.07
C GLU A 63 -7.32 -5.04 1.40
N ILE A 64 -6.90 -3.78 1.40
CA ILE A 64 -6.90 -2.98 2.63
C ILE A 64 -8.19 -2.16 2.80
N GLU A 65 -9.12 -2.27 1.83
CA GLU A 65 -10.44 -1.60 1.86
C GLU A 65 -10.32 -0.08 1.95
N VAL A 66 -9.43 0.46 1.14
CA VAL A 66 -9.23 1.91 1.02
C VAL A 66 -9.65 2.32 -0.39
N THR A 67 -10.46 3.37 -0.48
CA THR A 67 -10.88 3.87 -1.80
C THR A 67 -9.75 4.65 -2.46
N PRO A 68 -9.79 4.79 -3.81
CA PRO A 68 -8.81 5.63 -4.50
C PRO A 68 -8.74 7.05 -3.96
N GLU A 69 -9.88 7.63 -3.60
CA GLU A 69 -9.94 8.97 -3.03
C GLU A 69 -9.23 9.05 -1.69
N GLU A 70 -9.50 8.07 -0.83
CA GLU A 70 -8.83 7.98 0.47
C GLU A 70 -7.32 7.80 0.29
N TYR A 71 -6.92 6.98 -0.68
CA TYR A 71 -5.52 6.75 -0.99
C TYR A 71 -4.80 8.07 -1.34
N VAL A 72 -5.42 8.86 -2.23
CA VAL A 72 -4.84 10.16 -2.61
C VAL A 72 -4.70 11.06 -1.39
N ASP A 73 -5.72 11.11 -0.55
CA ASP A 73 -5.68 11.94 0.66
C ASP A 73 -4.58 11.47 1.62
N HIS A 74 -4.43 10.16 1.81
CA HIS A 74 -3.37 9.62 2.65
C HIS A 74 -1.99 9.94 2.11
N LEU A 75 -1.81 9.86 0.79
CA LEU A 75 -0.52 10.20 0.20
C LEU A 75 -0.14 11.65 0.45
N LYS A 76 -1.11 12.55 0.38
CA LYS A 76 -0.85 13.97 0.63
C LYS A 76 -0.46 14.24 2.07
N ALA A 77 -0.89 13.41 2.99
CA ALA A 77 -0.65 13.59 4.42
C ALA A 77 0.64 12.92 4.91
N LEU A 78 1.31 12.19 4.04
CA LEU A 78 2.55 11.52 4.43
C LEU A 78 3.72 12.49 4.60
#